data_4bf5fdc03833b12439d7ec12f2a5a540
#
_entry.id   4bf5fdc03833b12439d7ec12f2a5a540
#
_cell.length_a   1.000
_cell.length_b   1.000
_cell.length_c   1.000
_cell.angle_alpha   90.00
_cell.angle_beta   90.00
_cell.angle_gamma   90.00
#
_symmetry.space_group_name_H-M   'P 1'
#
loop_
_entity.id
_entity.type
_entity.pdbx_description
1 polymer ?
#
loop_
_entity_poly.entity_id
_entity_poly.type
_entity_poly.pdbx_seq_one_letter_code
_entity_poly.pdbx_strand_id
1 'polypeptide(L)'
;MLIIDAHCHLWLRQEAIVNGKEIRPLPNGRSMFMGTEVQMLPPFLIDGRNTAEVFLSNMDYAQVSAAVVTQEFIDGLQNDYLEDVELRYPERFFVFGMCEFRKPGFLAQAEELIGRGFRGIKIPAARRL
;
A
#
# COMPACT_ATOMS: atom_id res chain seq x y z
N MET A 1 19.46 -7.58 -16.55
CA MET A 1 19.49 -6.20 -15.97
C MET A 1 18.57 -6.21 -14.75
N LEU A 2 19.01 -5.70 -13.61
CA LEU A 2 18.16 -5.58 -12.42
C LEU A 2 17.30 -4.31 -12.56
N ILE A 3 15.97 -4.46 -12.53
CA ILE A 3 15.01 -3.35 -12.53
C ILE A 3 14.26 -3.40 -11.22
N ILE A 4 14.24 -2.28 -10.51
CA ILE A 4 13.53 -2.14 -9.23
C ILE A 4 12.48 -1.04 -9.37
N ASP A 5 11.22 -1.37 -9.08
CA ASP A 5 10.18 -0.38 -8.86
C ASP A 5 10.41 0.27 -7.49
N ALA A 6 10.74 1.54 -7.48
CA ALA A 6 11.12 2.24 -6.26
C ALA A 6 9.92 2.70 -5.42
N HIS A 7 8.68 2.57 -5.90
CA HIS A 7 7.50 3.04 -5.19
C HIS A 7 6.21 2.40 -5.72
N CYS A 8 5.72 1.42 -5.02
CA CYS A 8 4.40 0.85 -5.28
C CYS A 8 3.57 0.74 -4.00
N HIS A 9 2.31 0.37 -4.18
CA HIS A 9 1.37 0.15 -3.09
C HIS A 9 0.67 -1.19 -3.29
N LEU A 10 0.52 -1.95 -2.21
CA LEU A 10 -0.23 -3.20 -2.18
C LEU A 10 -1.31 -3.12 -1.11
N TRP A 11 -2.49 -3.66 -1.40
CA TRP A 11 -3.60 -3.75 -0.45
C TRP A 11 -4.52 -4.90 -0.81
N LEU A 12 -5.22 -5.44 0.20
CA LEU A 12 -6.17 -6.53 -0.01
C LEU A 12 -7.44 -6.05 -0.71
N ARG A 13 -7.96 -4.90 -0.29
CA ARG A 13 -9.10 -4.23 -0.90
C ARG A 13 -9.09 -2.76 -0.51
N GLN A 14 -9.42 -1.90 -1.46
CA GLN A 14 -9.50 -0.47 -1.20
C GLN A 14 -10.83 -0.13 -0.51
N GLU A 15 -10.82 -0.15 0.82
CA GLU A 15 -11.95 0.20 1.66
C GLU A 15 -11.46 1.00 2.86
N ALA A 16 -11.78 2.28 2.92
CA ALA A 16 -11.38 3.14 4.03
C ALA A 16 -12.41 4.26 4.27
N ILE A 17 -12.32 4.87 5.43
CA ILE A 17 -13.03 6.12 5.74
C ILE A 17 -11.97 7.18 6.01
N VAL A 18 -11.96 8.22 5.20
CA VAL A 18 -11.03 9.35 5.34
C VAL A 18 -11.83 10.63 5.54
N ASN A 19 -11.61 11.31 6.66
CA ASN A 19 -12.34 12.50 7.06
C ASN A 19 -13.88 12.32 7.02
N GLY A 20 -14.36 11.17 7.50
CA GLY A 20 -15.77 10.81 7.53
C GLY A 20 -16.40 10.48 6.18
N LYS A 21 -15.61 10.41 5.11
CA LYS A 21 -16.07 10.05 3.77
C LYS A 21 -15.52 8.68 3.37
N GLU A 22 -16.41 7.88 2.79
CA GLU A 22 -16.09 6.54 2.31
C GLU A 22 -15.19 6.58 1.09
N ILE A 23 -14.21 5.67 1.06
CA ILE A 23 -13.48 5.27 -0.13
C ILE A 23 -13.84 3.81 -0.38
N ARG A 24 -14.41 3.51 -1.53
CA ARG A 24 -14.79 2.16 -1.88
C ARG A 24 -14.62 1.87 -3.37
N PRO A 25 -14.29 0.63 -3.74
CA PRO A 25 -14.12 0.26 -5.13
C PRO A 25 -15.44 0.28 -5.90
N LEU A 26 -15.34 0.61 -7.17
CA LEU A 26 -16.38 0.50 -8.18
C LEU A 26 -15.82 -0.33 -9.35
N PRO A 27 -16.67 -0.81 -10.27
CA PRO A 27 -16.20 -1.56 -11.43
C PRO A 27 -15.16 -0.82 -12.28
N ASN A 28 -14.33 -1.59 -12.99
CA ASN A 28 -13.36 -1.09 -13.96
C ASN A 28 -12.30 -0.13 -13.38
N GLY A 29 -11.81 -0.40 -12.17
CA GLY A 29 -10.78 0.42 -11.53
C GLY A 29 -11.26 1.79 -11.04
N ARG A 30 -12.55 2.06 -11.11
CA ARG A 30 -13.13 3.28 -10.53
C ARG A 30 -13.31 3.14 -9.03
N SER A 31 -13.34 4.25 -8.35
CA SER A 31 -13.62 4.30 -6.90
C SER A 31 -14.50 5.49 -6.57
N MET A 32 -15.37 5.28 -5.57
CA MET A 32 -15.94 6.41 -4.85
C MET A 32 -14.83 6.98 -3.95
N PHE A 33 -14.38 8.17 -4.23
CA PHE A 33 -13.31 8.83 -3.49
C PHE A 33 -13.79 10.17 -2.94
N MET A 34 -13.92 10.26 -1.62
CA MET A 34 -14.35 11.49 -0.94
C MET A 34 -15.69 12.05 -1.42
N GLY A 35 -16.61 11.17 -1.85
CA GLY A 35 -17.92 11.54 -2.37
C GLY A 35 -17.98 11.81 -3.87
N THR A 36 -16.89 11.57 -4.59
CA THR A 36 -16.82 11.72 -6.06
C THR A 36 -16.34 10.43 -6.70
N GLU A 37 -16.97 10.00 -7.78
CA GLU A 37 -16.51 8.88 -8.56
C GLU A 37 -15.32 9.28 -9.44
N VAL A 38 -14.19 8.56 -9.30
CA VAL A 38 -12.96 8.82 -10.04
C VAL A 38 -12.38 7.53 -10.63
N GLN A 39 -11.64 7.64 -11.71
CA GLN A 39 -10.78 6.56 -12.19
C GLN A 39 -9.52 6.55 -11.35
N MET A 40 -9.41 5.60 -10.43
CA MET A 40 -8.32 5.57 -9.45
C MET A 40 -7.26 4.51 -9.77
N LEU A 41 -7.69 3.40 -10.33
CA LEU A 41 -6.85 2.24 -10.68
C LEU A 41 -6.97 1.95 -12.18
N PRO A 42 -6.01 1.19 -12.74
CA PRO A 42 -6.17 0.65 -14.09
C PRO A 42 -7.49 -0.14 -14.23
N PRO A 43 -8.18 -0.06 -15.38
CA PRO A 43 -9.49 -0.69 -15.56
C PRO A 43 -9.53 -2.21 -15.36
N PHE A 44 -8.39 -2.90 -15.44
CA PHE A 44 -8.32 -4.34 -15.20
C PHE A 44 -8.32 -4.72 -13.70
N LEU A 45 -8.11 -3.76 -12.80
CA LEU A 45 -8.27 -3.94 -11.35
C LEU A 45 -9.73 -3.73 -10.98
N ILE A 46 -10.55 -4.72 -11.24
CA ILE A 46 -12.02 -4.60 -11.28
C ILE A 46 -12.71 -4.62 -9.91
N ASP A 47 -12.03 -5.13 -8.89
CA ASP A 47 -12.60 -5.37 -7.56
C ASP A 47 -11.95 -4.54 -6.45
N GLY A 48 -11.16 -3.55 -6.81
CA GLY A 48 -10.48 -2.67 -5.87
C GLY A 48 -9.34 -3.36 -5.12
N ARG A 49 -8.83 -4.47 -5.63
CA ARG A 49 -7.66 -5.18 -5.07
C ARG A 49 -6.40 -4.85 -5.84
N ASN A 50 -5.31 -4.77 -5.12
CA ASN A 50 -3.96 -4.77 -5.69
C ASN A 50 -3.06 -5.61 -4.80
N THR A 51 -3.30 -6.92 -4.82
CA THR A 51 -2.57 -7.86 -3.96
C THR A 51 -1.17 -8.13 -4.48
N ALA A 52 -0.32 -8.69 -3.62
CA ALA A 52 1.03 -9.09 -3.98
C ALA A 52 1.04 -10.02 -5.20
N GLU A 53 0.09 -10.95 -5.30
CA GLU A 53 0.01 -11.91 -6.41
C GLU A 53 -0.31 -11.20 -7.74
N VAL A 54 -1.24 -10.24 -7.73
CA VAL A 54 -1.59 -9.44 -8.91
C VAL A 54 -0.38 -8.59 -9.33
N PHE A 55 0.24 -7.92 -8.36
CA PHE A 55 1.39 -7.06 -8.64
C PHE A 55 2.61 -7.86 -9.10
N LEU A 56 2.87 -9.02 -8.48
CA LEU A 56 3.95 -9.93 -8.88
C LEU A 56 3.80 -10.40 -10.33
N SER A 57 2.57 -10.75 -10.75
CA SER A 57 2.29 -11.12 -12.13
C SER A 57 2.60 -9.98 -13.11
N ASN A 58 2.29 -8.74 -12.73
CA ASN A 58 2.64 -7.56 -13.53
C ASN A 58 4.15 -7.32 -13.57
N MET A 59 4.85 -7.49 -12.43
CA MET A 59 6.31 -7.40 -12.36
C MET A 59 6.97 -8.43 -13.26
N ASP A 60 6.50 -9.68 -13.23
CA ASP A 60 7.05 -10.76 -14.05
C ASP A 60 6.85 -10.48 -15.54
N TYR A 61 5.66 -10.02 -15.94
CA TYR A 61 5.39 -9.60 -17.31
C TYR A 61 6.28 -8.44 -17.76
N ALA A 62 6.48 -7.45 -16.89
CA ALA A 62 7.32 -6.27 -17.18
C ALA A 62 8.82 -6.50 -16.94
N GLN A 63 9.23 -7.70 -16.50
CA GLN A 63 10.61 -8.06 -16.15
C GLN A 63 11.19 -7.17 -15.02
N VAL A 64 10.33 -6.72 -14.09
CA VAL A 64 10.73 -6.01 -12.87
C VAL A 64 11.16 -7.02 -11.82
N SER A 65 12.36 -6.86 -11.31
CA SER A 65 12.99 -7.84 -10.40
C SER A 65 12.48 -7.73 -8.97
N ALA A 66 12.28 -6.51 -8.49
CA ALA A 66 11.85 -6.24 -7.13
C ALA A 66 11.05 -4.94 -7.06
N ALA A 67 10.33 -4.73 -5.95
CA ALA A 67 9.59 -3.50 -5.70
C ALA A 67 9.70 -3.05 -4.24
N VAL A 68 9.76 -1.74 -4.04
CA VAL A 68 9.64 -1.09 -2.73
C VAL A 68 8.18 -0.76 -2.49
N VAL A 69 7.60 -1.41 -1.49
CA VAL A 69 6.19 -1.25 -1.14
C VAL A 69 6.03 -0.23 -0.03
N THR A 70 5.29 0.82 -0.31
CA THR A 70 4.89 1.82 0.69
C THR A 70 3.37 1.76 0.91
N GLN A 71 2.86 2.51 1.88
CA GLN A 71 1.44 2.54 2.22
C GLN A 71 0.87 3.94 2.09
N GLU A 72 -0.44 4.01 1.90
CA GLU A 72 -1.21 5.24 1.97
C GLU A 72 -2.44 5.06 2.88
N PHE A 73 -2.82 6.11 3.60
CA PHE A 73 -3.99 6.05 4.50
C PHE A 73 -5.31 5.78 3.78
N ILE A 74 -5.38 6.06 2.49
CA ILE A 74 -6.59 5.83 1.70
C ILE A 74 -6.91 4.35 1.52
N ASP A 75 -5.90 3.48 1.68
CA ASP A 75 -6.04 2.02 1.56
C ASP A 75 -6.18 1.36 2.94
N GLY A 76 -6.15 2.15 4.02
CA GLY A 76 -6.03 1.67 5.39
C GLY A 76 -4.61 1.23 5.74
N LEU A 77 -4.40 0.90 7.02
CA LEU A 77 -3.12 0.35 7.46
C LEU A 77 -3.01 -1.11 7.01
N GLN A 78 -1.96 -1.42 6.26
CA GLN A 78 -1.71 -2.74 5.69
C GLN A 78 -0.49 -3.44 6.34
N ASN A 79 -0.06 -3.02 7.53
CA ASN A 79 1.17 -3.52 8.15
C ASN A 79 1.21 -5.05 8.25
N ASP A 80 0.18 -5.67 8.81
CA ASP A 80 0.15 -7.12 9.00
C ASP A 80 0.14 -7.87 7.66
N TYR A 81 -0.59 -7.36 6.68
CA TYR A 81 -0.59 -7.92 5.34
C TYR A 81 0.78 -7.79 4.66
N LEU A 82 1.43 -6.63 4.76
CA LEU A 82 2.73 -6.40 4.12
C LEU A 82 3.87 -7.18 4.78
N GLU A 83 3.82 -7.40 6.10
CA GLU A 83 4.73 -8.32 6.79
C GLU A 83 4.63 -9.73 6.21
N ASP A 84 3.41 -10.25 6.05
CA ASP A 84 3.17 -11.55 5.40
C ASP A 84 3.67 -11.57 3.95
N VAL A 85 3.49 -10.50 3.20
CA VAL A 85 4.00 -10.38 1.83
C VAL A 85 5.53 -10.48 1.78
N GLU A 86 6.25 -9.77 2.65
CA GLU A 86 7.72 -9.84 2.68
C GLU A 86 8.22 -11.22 3.09
N LEU A 87 7.53 -11.89 4.02
CA LEU A 87 7.86 -13.26 4.42
C LEU A 87 7.66 -14.27 3.28
N ARG A 88 6.60 -14.10 2.48
CA ARG A 88 6.31 -14.98 1.33
C ARG A 88 7.18 -14.71 0.10
N TYR A 89 7.61 -13.47 -0.09
CA TYR A 89 8.35 -13.03 -1.29
C TYR A 89 9.58 -12.19 -0.92
N PRO A 90 10.55 -12.73 -0.16
CA PRO A 90 11.60 -11.95 0.52
C PRO A 90 12.55 -11.20 -0.41
N GLU A 91 12.70 -11.62 -1.65
CA GLU A 91 13.59 -10.96 -2.62
C GLU A 91 12.83 -10.15 -3.68
N ARG A 92 11.50 -10.13 -3.57
CA ARG A 92 10.64 -9.48 -4.54
C ARG A 92 10.02 -8.20 -3.99
N PHE A 93 9.69 -8.17 -2.70
CA PHE A 93 9.07 -7.02 -2.05
C PHE A 93 9.86 -6.58 -0.83
N PHE A 94 10.16 -5.29 -0.77
CA PHE A 94 10.81 -4.63 0.35
C PHE A 94 9.80 -3.68 0.98
N VAL A 95 9.24 -4.03 2.12
CA VAL A 95 8.07 -3.34 2.66
C VAL A 95 8.42 -2.25 3.66
N PHE A 96 7.70 -1.13 3.59
CA PHE A 96 7.75 -0.05 4.54
C PHE A 96 6.48 -0.07 5.40
N GLY A 97 6.66 -0.05 6.72
CA GLY A 97 5.56 0.10 7.66
C GLY A 97 5.00 1.52 7.66
N MET A 98 3.78 1.67 8.13
CA MET A 98 3.17 2.97 8.32
C MET A 98 2.55 3.07 9.72
N CYS A 99 2.77 4.18 10.39
CA CYS A 99 2.16 4.50 11.68
C CYS A 99 1.48 5.87 11.61
N GLU A 100 0.58 6.10 12.56
CA GLU A 100 -0.12 7.39 12.66
C GLU A 100 0.76 8.44 13.33
N PHE A 101 1.71 8.99 12.60
CA PHE A 101 2.77 9.88 13.07
C PHE A 101 2.26 11.15 13.79
N ARG A 102 0.97 11.47 13.70
CA ARG A 102 0.35 12.60 14.41
C ARG A 102 -0.19 12.22 15.79
N LYS A 103 -0.26 10.93 16.11
CA LYS A 103 -0.74 10.45 17.42
C LYS A 103 0.41 10.35 18.41
N PRO A 104 0.14 10.60 19.71
CA PRO A 104 1.11 10.26 20.75
C PRO A 104 1.52 8.79 20.65
N GLY A 105 2.79 8.50 20.90
CA GLY A 105 3.32 7.14 20.84
C GLY A 105 3.72 6.63 19.45
N PHE A 106 3.69 7.48 18.42
CA PHE A 106 4.08 7.07 17.07
C PHE A 106 5.53 6.56 16.99
N LEU A 107 6.43 7.07 17.80
CA LEU A 107 7.83 6.59 17.83
C LEU A 107 7.89 5.13 18.29
N ALA A 108 7.17 4.77 19.35
CA ALA A 108 7.12 3.39 19.81
C ALA A 108 6.52 2.46 18.75
N GLN A 109 5.48 2.90 18.03
CA GLN A 109 4.93 2.15 16.89
C GLN A 109 5.95 1.99 15.76
N ALA A 110 6.70 3.04 15.45
CA ALA A 110 7.75 2.97 14.43
C ALA A 110 8.87 1.99 14.83
N GLU A 111 9.31 2.05 16.10
CA GLU A 111 10.30 1.11 16.66
C GLU A 111 9.80 -0.33 16.61
N GLU A 112 8.53 -0.58 16.97
CA GLU A 112 7.89 -1.89 16.86
C GLU A 112 7.91 -2.41 15.41
N LEU A 113 7.50 -1.58 14.43
CA LEU A 113 7.49 -1.97 13.02
C LEU A 113 8.91 -2.30 12.51
N ILE A 114 9.92 -1.53 12.88
CA ILE A 114 11.31 -1.86 12.54
C ILE A 114 11.73 -3.18 13.22
N GLY A 115 11.33 -3.41 14.47
CA GLY A 115 11.56 -4.67 15.17
C GLY A 115 10.88 -5.88 14.50
N ARG A 116 9.76 -5.68 13.83
CA ARG A 116 9.05 -6.68 13.01
C ARG A 116 9.74 -6.96 11.66
N GLY A 117 10.75 -6.19 11.27
CA GLY A 117 11.53 -6.40 10.06
C GLY A 117 11.20 -5.47 8.90
N PHE A 118 10.31 -4.49 9.08
CA PHE A 118 10.04 -3.50 8.03
C PHE A 118 11.31 -2.72 7.67
N ARG A 119 11.53 -2.49 6.38
CA ARG A 119 12.75 -1.85 5.83
C ARG A 119 12.81 -0.35 6.06
N GLY A 120 11.70 0.26 6.45
CA GLY A 120 11.57 1.67 6.76
C GLY A 120 10.16 2.03 7.17
N ILE A 121 9.96 3.32 7.46
CA ILE A 121 8.67 3.86 7.85
C ILE A 121 8.20 4.88 6.81
N LYS A 122 7.01 4.67 6.28
CA LYS A 122 6.34 5.64 5.42
C LYS A 122 5.73 6.73 6.29
N ILE A 123 6.15 7.96 6.01
CA ILE A 123 5.48 9.16 6.51
C ILE A 123 4.76 9.79 5.32
N PRO A 124 3.44 9.71 5.23
CA PRO A 124 2.69 10.35 4.15
C PRO A 124 2.95 11.84 4.14
N ALA A 125 3.09 12.41 2.95
CA ALA A 125 3.29 13.85 2.80
C ALA A 125 2.24 14.61 3.62
N ALA A 126 2.68 15.59 4.39
CA ALA A 126 1.85 16.32 5.31
C ALA A 126 0.63 16.88 4.55
N ARG A 127 -0.53 16.27 4.72
CA ARG A 127 -1.76 16.99 4.44
C ARG A 127 -1.72 18.21 5.33
N ARG A 128 -1.83 19.38 4.73
CA ARG A 128 -1.86 20.64 5.45
C ARG A 128 -2.80 20.47 6.64
N LEU A 129 -2.27 20.82 7.80
CA LEU A 129 -2.99 20.91 9.05
C LEU A 129 -4.19 21.82 8.90
#